data_25fb906425ce187cf11779c03d32bb74
#
_entry.id   25fb906425ce187cf11779c03d32bb74
#
_cell.length_a   1.000
_cell.length_b   1.000
_cell.length_c   1.000
_cell.angle_alpha   90.00
_cell.angle_beta   90.00
_cell.angle_gamma   90.00
#
_symmetry.space_group_name_H-M   'P 1'
#
loop_
_entity.id
_entity.type
_entity.pdbx_description
1 polymer ?
#
loop_
_entity_poly.entity_id
_entity_poly.type
_entity_poly.pdbx_seq_one_letter_code
_entity_poly.pdbx_strand_id
1 'polypeptide(L)'
;MMILVLRLMCGGFWMISYSIAIYKGIKEKSYAMPFFSLCLNISWEMLYFKKVINGGDGGLIWIIIDSIWLILDAGILITYFLYGKKYYPDKLKKYFWGFSIFQLIIAMLIMNEFYTTYPFHAKINAGFFINIVMSM
;
A
#
# COMPACT_ATOMS: atom_id res chain seq x y z
N MET A 1 -13.58 12.37 20.42
CA MET A 1 -13.71 10.95 20.81
C MET A 1 -14.23 10.09 19.65
N MET A 2 -15.39 10.37 19.05
CA MET A 2 -15.98 9.58 17.93
C MET A 2 -15.03 9.42 16.73
N ILE A 3 -14.37 10.49 16.28
CA ILE A 3 -13.43 10.43 15.13
C ILE A 3 -12.23 9.49 15.40
N LEU A 4 -11.72 9.48 16.63
CA LEU A 4 -10.62 8.57 17.00
C LEU A 4 -11.08 7.11 16.95
N VAL A 5 -12.26 6.80 17.49
CA VAL A 5 -12.84 5.47 17.45
C VAL A 5 -13.03 4.99 16.02
N LEU A 6 -13.59 5.82 15.14
CA LEU A 6 -13.80 5.50 13.73
C LEU A 6 -12.46 5.23 13.00
N ARG A 7 -11.43 6.03 13.29
CA ARG A 7 -10.09 5.82 12.71
C ARG A 7 -9.46 4.52 13.17
N LEU A 8 -9.55 4.18 14.44
CA LEU A 8 -9.02 2.93 14.99
C LEU A 8 -9.78 1.72 14.42
N MET A 9 -11.10 1.80 14.30
CA MET A 9 -11.90 0.74 13.67
C MET A 9 -11.50 0.56 12.21
N CYS A 10 -11.41 1.64 11.43
CA CYS A 10 -11.00 1.58 10.04
C CYS A 10 -9.60 0.94 9.90
N GLY A 11 -8.64 1.40 10.69
CA GLY A 11 -7.28 0.84 10.71
C GLY A 11 -7.26 -0.64 11.09
N GLY A 12 -8.06 -1.04 12.07
CA GLY A 12 -8.18 -2.45 12.49
C GLY A 12 -8.77 -3.33 11.38
N PHE A 13 -9.81 -2.87 10.69
CA PHE A 13 -10.37 -3.61 9.55
C PHE A 13 -9.37 -3.77 8.40
N TRP A 14 -8.58 -2.75 8.11
CA TRP A 14 -7.50 -2.85 7.12
C TRP A 14 -6.43 -3.87 7.51
N MET A 15 -5.99 -3.88 8.78
CA MET A 15 -5.02 -4.87 9.27
C MET A 15 -5.55 -6.30 9.14
N ILE A 16 -6.83 -6.54 9.48
CA ILE A 16 -7.48 -7.85 9.32
C ILE A 16 -7.53 -8.24 7.83
N SER A 17 -7.97 -7.33 6.96
CA SER A 17 -8.07 -7.56 5.52
C SER A 17 -6.72 -7.92 4.90
N TYR A 18 -5.66 -7.20 5.25
CA TYR A 18 -4.30 -7.48 4.76
C TYR A 18 -3.76 -8.82 5.28
N SER A 19 -4.01 -9.13 6.55
CA SER A 19 -3.61 -10.42 7.12
C SER A 19 -4.30 -11.59 6.41
N ILE A 20 -5.60 -11.45 6.11
CA ILE A 20 -6.36 -12.45 5.33
C ILE A 20 -5.82 -12.53 3.89
N ALA A 21 -5.50 -11.40 3.27
CA ALA A 21 -4.95 -11.32 1.92
C ALA A 21 -3.60 -12.07 1.82
N ILE A 22 -2.70 -11.86 2.79
CA ILE A 22 -1.42 -12.57 2.88
C ILE A 22 -1.65 -14.08 3.08
N TYR A 23 -2.50 -14.45 4.05
CA TYR A 23 -2.80 -15.85 4.33
C TYR A 23 -3.36 -16.58 3.11
N LYS A 24 -4.37 -16.01 2.45
CA LYS A 24 -4.94 -16.55 1.22
C LYS A 24 -3.91 -16.57 0.08
N GLY A 25 -3.13 -15.51 -0.08
CA GLY A 25 -2.10 -15.42 -1.09
C GLY A 25 -1.10 -16.58 -1.00
N ILE A 26 -0.64 -16.89 0.21
CA ILE A 26 0.27 -18.01 0.46
C ILE A 26 -0.42 -19.36 0.24
N LYS A 27 -1.62 -19.54 0.82
CA LYS A 27 -2.38 -20.80 0.76
C LYS A 27 -2.78 -21.17 -0.66
N GLU A 28 -3.25 -20.21 -1.43
CA GLU A 28 -3.75 -20.41 -2.81
C GLU A 28 -2.66 -20.19 -3.86
N LYS A 29 -1.42 -19.87 -3.41
CA LYS A 29 -0.29 -19.53 -4.29
C LYS A 29 -0.68 -18.45 -5.30
N SER A 30 -1.33 -17.39 -4.82
CA SER A 30 -1.84 -16.26 -5.60
C SER A 30 -1.44 -14.92 -4.97
N TYR A 31 -1.86 -13.81 -5.55
CA TYR A 31 -1.72 -12.49 -4.95
C TYR A 31 -3.10 -11.81 -4.86
N ALA A 32 -3.31 -11.03 -3.80
CA ALA A 32 -4.65 -10.65 -3.36
C ALA A 32 -5.23 -9.40 -4.03
N MET A 33 -4.38 -8.54 -4.63
CA MET A 33 -4.83 -7.28 -5.21
C MET A 33 -4.04 -6.91 -6.47
N PRO A 34 -4.58 -6.05 -7.35
CA PRO A 34 -3.85 -5.55 -8.52
C PRO A 34 -2.53 -4.91 -8.11
N PHE A 35 -1.44 -5.29 -8.78
CA PHE A 35 -0.09 -4.89 -8.37
C PHE A 35 0.12 -3.37 -8.38
N PHE A 36 -0.45 -2.67 -9.36
CA PHE A 36 -0.33 -1.21 -9.42
C PHE A 36 -1.02 -0.52 -8.23
N SER A 37 -2.17 -1.03 -7.78
CA SER A 37 -2.85 -0.53 -6.57
C SER A 37 -1.98 -0.71 -5.33
N LEU A 38 -1.32 -1.87 -5.20
CA LEU A 38 -0.36 -2.14 -4.13
C LEU A 38 0.83 -1.18 -4.18
N CYS A 39 1.37 -0.91 -5.38
CA CYS A 39 2.47 0.04 -5.56
C CYS A 39 2.08 1.45 -5.11
N LEU A 40 0.87 1.91 -5.44
CA LEU A 40 0.37 3.21 -4.99
C LEU A 40 0.22 3.26 -3.47
N ASN A 41 -0.31 2.20 -2.86
CA ASN A 41 -0.49 2.13 -1.41
C ASN A 41 0.85 2.15 -0.66
N ILE A 42 1.80 1.31 -1.04
CA ILE A 42 3.15 1.27 -0.46
C ILE A 42 3.84 2.64 -0.60
N SER A 43 3.74 3.25 -1.79
CA SER A 43 4.35 4.57 -2.03
C SER A 43 3.76 5.64 -1.11
N TRP A 44 2.44 5.63 -0.90
CA TRP A 44 1.77 6.53 0.02
C TRP A 44 2.20 6.30 1.47
N GLU A 45 2.22 5.06 1.91
CA GLU A 45 2.64 4.71 3.28
C GLU A 45 4.09 5.07 3.56
N MET A 46 5.00 4.83 2.61
CA MET A 46 6.40 5.23 2.74
C MET A 46 6.57 6.75 2.89
N LEU A 47 5.85 7.54 2.09
CA LEU A 47 5.90 9.01 2.16
C LEU A 47 5.32 9.51 3.48
N TYR A 48 4.22 8.91 3.91
CA TYR A 48 3.56 9.26 5.15
C TYR A 48 4.38 8.87 6.38
N PHE A 49 4.91 7.66 6.40
CA PHE A 49 5.81 7.18 7.45
C PHE A 49 7.05 8.08 7.62
N LYS A 50 7.66 8.50 6.50
CA LYS A 50 8.77 9.46 6.52
C LYS A 50 8.37 10.77 7.18
N LYS A 51 7.16 11.28 6.93
CA LYS A 51 6.66 12.51 7.57
C LYS A 51 6.49 12.34 9.07
N VAL A 52 5.91 11.23 9.49
CA VAL A 52 5.63 10.96 10.91
C VAL A 52 6.92 10.82 11.72
N ILE A 53 7.94 10.14 11.18
CA ILE A 53 9.26 10.02 11.83
C ILE A 53 9.94 11.37 11.96
N ASN A 54 9.79 12.26 11.00
CA ASN A 54 10.41 13.59 11.01
C ASN A 54 9.63 14.62 11.87
N GLY A 55 8.81 14.18 12.82
CA GLY A 55 8.09 15.03 13.76
C GLY A 55 6.76 15.58 13.25
N GLY A 56 6.20 14.97 12.20
CA GLY A 56 4.84 15.27 11.73
C GLY A 56 3.76 14.76 12.69
N ASP A 57 2.50 15.13 12.39
CA ASP A 57 1.34 14.85 13.21
C ASP A 57 1.18 13.37 13.59
N GLY A 58 1.20 13.05 14.90
CA GLY A 58 0.66 11.78 15.33
C GLY A 58 1.35 11.07 16.50
N GLY A 59 2.58 11.40 16.86
CA GLY A 59 3.27 10.76 17.98
C GLY A 59 3.56 9.26 17.80
N LEU A 60 4.04 8.61 18.87
CA LEU A 60 4.49 7.22 18.86
C LEU A 60 3.44 6.21 18.38
N ILE A 61 2.16 6.43 18.72
CA ILE A 61 1.07 5.52 18.33
C ILE A 61 0.94 5.42 16.80
N TRP A 62 1.07 6.54 16.09
CA TRP A 62 0.98 6.55 14.64
C TRP A 62 2.20 5.93 13.97
N ILE A 63 3.39 6.11 14.55
CA ILE A 63 4.60 5.41 14.08
C ILE A 63 4.38 3.89 14.14
N ILE A 64 3.82 3.38 15.22
CA ILE A 64 3.53 1.95 15.39
C ILE A 64 2.50 1.47 14.37
N ILE A 65 1.39 2.17 14.21
CA ILE A 65 0.31 1.79 13.29
C ILE A 65 0.83 1.78 11.84
N ASP A 66 1.49 2.84 11.40
CA ASP A 66 2.02 2.95 10.05
C ASP A 66 3.12 1.91 9.78
N SER A 67 3.94 1.58 10.80
CA SER A 67 4.91 0.48 10.69
C SER A 67 4.24 -0.87 10.46
N ILE A 68 3.14 -1.15 11.16
CA ILE A 68 2.39 -2.40 10.98
C ILE A 68 1.80 -2.46 9.58
N TRP A 69 1.22 -1.38 9.08
CA TRP A 69 0.66 -1.34 7.73
C TRP A 69 1.74 -1.56 6.67
N LEU A 70 2.88 -0.90 6.79
CA LEU A 70 4.00 -1.07 5.87
C LEU A 70 4.54 -2.52 5.85
N ILE A 71 4.58 -3.18 7.02
CA ILE A 71 4.97 -4.60 7.12
C ILE A 71 3.93 -5.50 6.43
N LEU A 72 2.65 -5.23 6.61
CA LEU A 72 1.58 -5.99 5.96
C LEU A 72 1.60 -5.81 4.44
N ASP A 73 1.80 -4.59 3.95
CA ASP A 73 1.97 -4.33 2.52
C ASP A 73 3.19 -5.05 1.94
N ALA A 74 4.30 -5.05 2.66
CA ALA A 74 5.47 -5.83 2.27
C ALA A 74 5.13 -7.34 2.18
N GLY A 75 4.31 -7.86 3.09
CA GLY A 75 3.81 -9.23 3.03
C GLY A 75 2.99 -9.51 1.77
N ILE A 76 2.08 -8.61 1.39
CA ILE A 76 1.31 -8.74 0.15
C ILE A 76 2.24 -8.64 -1.07
N LEU A 77 3.21 -7.72 -1.06
CA LEU A 77 4.22 -7.56 -2.11
C LEU A 77 5.03 -8.85 -2.31
N ILE A 78 5.39 -9.52 -1.24
CA ILE A 78 6.09 -10.81 -1.29
C ILE A 78 5.20 -11.86 -2.00
N THR A 79 3.91 -11.95 -1.69
CA THR A 79 3.02 -12.90 -2.39
C THR A 79 2.93 -12.62 -3.89
N TYR A 80 2.94 -11.35 -4.29
CA TYR A 80 2.99 -10.99 -5.70
C TYR A 80 4.28 -11.44 -6.37
N PHE A 81 5.43 -11.20 -5.78
CA PHE A 81 6.71 -11.62 -6.37
C PHE A 81 6.87 -13.15 -6.41
N LEU A 82 6.32 -13.87 -5.44
CA LEU A 82 6.35 -15.33 -5.42
C LEU A 82 5.41 -15.95 -6.46
N TYR A 83 4.22 -15.39 -6.63
CA TYR A 83 3.15 -16.06 -7.37
C TYR A 83 2.64 -15.28 -8.59
N GLY A 84 2.87 -13.99 -8.69
CA GLY A 84 2.32 -13.13 -9.74
C GLY A 84 2.80 -13.48 -11.13
N LYS A 85 4.06 -13.90 -11.29
CA LYS A 85 4.64 -14.24 -12.59
C LYS A 85 3.84 -15.33 -13.36
N LYS A 86 3.18 -16.25 -12.65
CA LYS A 86 2.40 -17.32 -13.30
C LYS A 86 1.15 -16.81 -14.03
N TYR A 87 0.63 -15.65 -13.60
CA TYR A 87 -0.56 -15.04 -14.20
C TYR A 87 -0.26 -14.15 -15.41
N TYR A 88 1.02 -13.92 -15.70
CA TYR A 88 1.42 -13.18 -16.89
C TYR A 88 1.30 -14.07 -18.14
N PRO A 89 0.87 -13.50 -19.29
CA PRO A 89 0.94 -14.20 -20.57
C PRO A 89 2.35 -14.69 -20.84
N ASP A 90 2.50 -15.89 -21.44
CA ASP A 90 3.81 -16.54 -21.61
C ASP A 90 4.82 -15.65 -22.32
N LYS A 91 4.38 -14.92 -23.33
CA LYS A 91 5.22 -13.97 -24.09
C LYS A 91 5.76 -12.82 -23.25
N LEU A 92 5.05 -12.44 -22.17
CA LEU A 92 5.38 -11.30 -21.31
C LEU A 92 6.09 -11.71 -20.01
N LYS A 93 6.13 -12.99 -19.66
CA LYS A 93 6.76 -13.49 -18.42
C LYS A 93 8.22 -13.06 -18.27
N LYS A 94 8.96 -12.91 -19.38
CA LYS A 94 10.34 -12.43 -19.36
C LYS A 94 10.49 -10.97 -18.90
N TYR A 95 9.46 -10.16 -19.07
CA TYR A 95 9.44 -8.76 -18.68
C TYR A 95 8.83 -8.52 -17.31
N PHE A 96 8.43 -9.57 -16.58
CA PHE A 96 7.73 -9.47 -15.29
C PHE A 96 8.44 -8.52 -14.32
N TRP A 97 9.72 -8.71 -14.09
CA TRP A 97 10.50 -7.88 -13.16
C TRP A 97 10.64 -6.43 -13.62
N GLY A 98 10.97 -6.22 -14.89
CA GLY A 98 11.09 -4.87 -15.44
C GLY A 98 9.79 -4.11 -15.37
N PHE A 99 8.68 -4.77 -15.70
CA PHE A 99 7.35 -4.17 -15.65
C PHE A 99 6.90 -3.87 -14.21
N SER A 100 7.24 -4.76 -13.26
CA SER A 100 6.93 -4.53 -11.84
C SER A 100 7.72 -3.34 -11.26
N ILE A 101 9.01 -3.24 -11.56
CA ILE A 101 9.84 -2.11 -11.13
C ILE A 101 9.33 -0.81 -11.76
N PHE A 102 8.99 -0.82 -13.04
CA PHE A 102 8.43 0.34 -13.73
C PHE A 102 7.14 0.83 -13.08
N GLN A 103 6.20 -0.08 -12.75
CA GLN A 103 4.95 0.27 -12.06
C GLN A 103 5.22 0.89 -10.68
N LEU A 104 6.18 0.35 -9.93
CA LEU A 104 6.56 0.89 -8.62
C LEU A 104 7.13 2.32 -8.74
N ILE A 105 8.01 2.56 -9.72
CA ILE A 105 8.56 3.90 -9.97
C ILE A 105 7.46 4.89 -10.33
N ILE A 106 6.56 4.52 -11.25
CA ILE A 106 5.43 5.38 -11.64
C ILE A 106 4.53 5.68 -10.43
N ALA A 107 4.22 4.68 -9.62
CA ALA A 107 3.40 4.85 -8.42
C ALA A 107 4.07 5.83 -7.43
N MET A 108 5.38 5.71 -7.20
CA MET A 108 6.12 6.63 -6.35
C MET A 108 6.12 8.07 -6.89
N LEU A 109 6.27 8.24 -8.20
CA LEU A 109 6.21 9.57 -8.82
C LEU A 109 4.81 10.20 -8.67
N ILE A 110 3.75 9.42 -8.93
CA ILE A 110 2.38 9.88 -8.76
C ILE A 110 2.12 10.29 -7.31
N MET A 111 2.47 9.44 -6.35
CA MET A 111 2.24 9.74 -4.93
C MET A 111 3.07 10.91 -4.44
N ASN A 112 4.32 11.04 -4.89
CA ASN A 112 5.15 12.20 -4.55
C ASN A 112 4.55 13.50 -5.10
N GLU A 113 4.01 13.49 -6.32
CA GLU A 113 3.33 14.65 -6.90
C GLU A 113 2.08 15.04 -6.09
N PHE A 114 1.24 14.07 -5.71
CA PHE A 114 0.11 14.33 -4.81
C PHE A 114 0.56 14.96 -3.49
N TYR A 115 1.66 14.47 -2.94
CA TYR A 115 2.18 14.93 -1.66
C TYR A 115 2.76 16.35 -1.72
N THR A 116 3.41 16.71 -2.82
CA THR A 116 4.04 18.02 -3.02
C THR A 116 3.05 19.10 -3.46
N THR A 117 2.11 18.74 -4.35
CA THR A 117 1.13 19.68 -4.91
C THR A 117 0.02 20.02 -3.92
N TYR A 118 -0.37 19.08 -3.04
CA TYR A 118 -1.46 19.27 -2.08
C TYR A 118 -0.99 19.10 -0.63
N PRO A 119 -0.01 19.88 -0.13
CA PRO A 119 0.62 19.63 1.18
C PRO A 119 -0.37 19.69 2.36
N PHE A 120 -1.41 20.53 2.26
CA PHE A 120 -2.38 20.72 3.33
C PHE A 120 -3.43 19.59 3.40
N HIS A 121 -3.79 19.01 2.26
CA HIS A 121 -4.78 17.93 2.15
C HIS A 121 -4.17 16.63 1.58
N ALA A 122 -2.86 16.57 1.39
CA ALA A 122 -2.18 15.44 0.76
C ALA A 122 -2.56 14.09 1.38
N LYS A 123 -2.63 14.04 2.72
CA LYS A 123 -3.02 12.83 3.45
C LYS A 123 -4.45 12.37 3.12
N ILE A 124 -5.40 13.30 3.09
CA ILE A 124 -6.82 13.00 2.87
C ILE A 124 -7.03 12.64 1.40
N ASN A 125 -6.51 13.45 0.49
CA ASN A 125 -6.73 13.28 -0.94
C ASN A 125 -6.00 12.04 -1.49
N ALA A 126 -4.75 11.82 -1.10
CA ALA A 126 -4.00 10.63 -1.49
C ALA A 126 -4.61 9.36 -0.89
N GLY A 127 -4.98 9.37 0.39
CA GLY A 127 -5.65 8.24 1.03
C GLY A 127 -7.01 7.93 0.40
N PHE A 128 -7.80 8.94 0.04
CA PHE A 128 -9.08 8.75 -0.65
C PHE A 128 -8.89 8.16 -2.05
N PHE A 129 -7.94 8.70 -2.82
CA PHE A 129 -7.59 8.18 -4.15
C PHE A 129 -7.15 6.71 -4.08
N ILE A 130 -6.25 6.36 -3.15
CA ILE A 130 -5.77 4.99 -2.98
C ILE A 130 -6.91 4.05 -2.59
N ASN A 131 -7.79 4.44 -1.66
CA ASN A 131 -8.92 3.61 -1.26
C ASN A 131 -9.86 3.31 -2.43
N ILE A 132 -10.09 4.27 -3.33
CA ILE A 132 -10.85 4.04 -4.56
C ILE A 132 -10.13 3.01 -5.43
N VAL A 133 -8.83 3.21 -5.70
CA VAL A 133 -8.05 2.32 -6.59
C VAL A 133 -7.93 0.91 -6.02
N MET A 134 -7.87 0.75 -4.69
CA MET A 134 -7.82 -0.56 -4.03
C MET A 134 -9.18 -1.28 -3.99
N SER A 135 -10.28 -0.55 -4.13
CA SER A 135 -11.64 -1.10 -4.12
C SER A 135 -12.12 -1.58 -5.49
N MET A 136 -11.41 -1.25 -6.55
CA MET A 136 -11.67 -1.67 -7.94
C MET A 136 -11.08 -3.05 -8.23
#